data_469361dc7885339a75731c58456313e7
#
_entry.id   469361dc7885339a75731c58456313e7
#
_cell.length_a   1.000
_cell.length_b   1.000
_cell.length_c   1.000
_cell.angle_alpha   90.00
_cell.angle_beta   90.00
_cell.angle_gamma   90.00
#
_symmetry.space_group_name_H-M   'P 1'
#
loop_
_entity.id
_entity.type
_entity.pdbx_description
1 polymer ?
#
loop_
_entity_poly.entity_id
_entity_poly.type
_entity_poly.pdbx_seq_one_letter_code
_entity_poly.pdbx_strand_id
1 'polypeptide(L)'
;MHPPTDVTTVTAVATWEEFAAAAPRIAEIFVRRHAAAGNLCMLATLRPDGFPRISPMEPQFFEGTLWIGGMPGTAKFRDLLANPRFALHTATVDSQVTDGDAKVWGTVEDVHDAELHQRYARNLYEETGFDLRGREFDHFFATHLVGAAAVEVGGGHMDVTVWRDGASEYVVRKH
;
A
#
# COMPACT_ATOMS: atom_id res chain seq x y z
N MET A 1 -35.12 -19.07 21.24
CA MET A 1 -35.20 -17.84 20.43
C MET A 1 -33.92 -17.04 20.70
N HIS A 2 -32.89 -17.21 19.83
CA HIS A 2 -31.63 -16.48 19.93
C HIS A 2 -31.78 -15.20 19.11
N PRO A 3 -31.39 -14.03 19.63
CA PRO A 3 -31.38 -12.81 18.82
C PRO A 3 -30.24 -12.88 17.78
N PRO A 4 -30.42 -12.34 16.58
CA PRO A 4 -29.35 -12.24 15.62
C PRO A 4 -28.35 -11.18 16.08
N THR A 5 -27.11 -11.58 16.31
CA THR A 5 -25.97 -10.68 16.48
C THR A 5 -25.49 -10.27 15.08
N ASP A 6 -26.17 -9.31 14.52
CA ASP A 6 -25.67 -8.62 13.33
C ASP A 6 -24.80 -7.45 13.82
N VAL A 7 -23.56 -7.76 14.14
CA VAL A 7 -22.53 -6.73 14.32
C VAL A 7 -21.81 -6.64 12.98
N THR A 8 -22.37 -5.82 12.09
CA THR A 8 -21.60 -5.26 10.99
C THR A 8 -20.56 -4.34 11.62
N THR A 9 -19.44 -4.93 12.01
CA THR A 9 -18.26 -4.16 12.36
C THR A 9 -17.80 -3.51 11.06
N VAL A 10 -18.15 -2.25 10.85
CA VAL A 10 -17.50 -1.41 9.86
C VAL A 10 -16.04 -1.39 10.31
N THR A 11 -15.20 -2.22 9.67
CA THR A 11 -13.78 -2.18 9.88
C THR A 11 -13.35 -0.80 9.41
N ALA A 12 -13.00 0.10 10.33
CA ALA A 12 -12.40 1.36 9.98
C ALA A 12 -11.18 1.03 9.11
N VAL A 13 -11.01 1.72 8.01
CA VAL A 13 -9.88 1.54 7.09
C VAL A 13 -9.13 2.85 7.04
N ALA A 14 -7.82 2.82 7.26
CA ALA A 14 -7.01 4.02 7.32
C ALA A 14 -6.52 4.45 5.93
N THR A 15 -6.55 5.74 5.66
CA THR A 15 -5.77 6.35 4.59
C THR A 15 -4.27 6.23 4.89
N TRP A 16 -3.41 6.56 3.94
CA TRP A 16 -1.97 6.60 4.20
C TRP A 16 -1.61 7.61 5.30
N GLU A 17 -2.23 8.78 5.31
CA GLU A 17 -1.96 9.83 6.30
C GLU A 17 -2.35 9.38 7.71
N GLU A 18 -3.53 8.78 7.88
CA GLU A 18 -3.97 8.22 9.16
C GLU A 18 -3.07 7.09 9.65
N PHE A 19 -2.68 6.18 8.74
CA PHE A 19 -1.70 5.13 9.03
C PHE A 19 -0.35 5.71 9.46
N ALA A 20 0.20 6.67 8.72
CA ALA A 20 1.49 7.27 9.04
C ALA A 20 1.49 7.98 10.42
N ALA A 21 0.35 8.57 10.81
CA ALA A 21 0.17 9.14 12.14
C ALA A 21 0.11 8.07 13.24
N ALA A 22 -0.52 6.91 12.97
CA ALA A 22 -0.69 5.82 13.93
C ALA A 22 0.53 4.88 14.02
N ALA A 23 1.32 4.77 12.94
CA ALA A 23 2.48 3.89 12.81
C ALA A 23 3.69 4.60 12.18
N PRO A 24 4.22 5.66 12.81
CA PRO A 24 5.23 6.53 12.21
C PRO A 24 6.53 5.81 11.86
N ARG A 25 6.96 4.81 12.65
CA ARG A 25 8.18 4.04 12.38
C ARG A 25 8.05 3.19 11.12
N ILE A 26 6.93 2.48 10.97
CA ILE A 26 6.68 1.66 9.78
C ILE A 26 6.56 2.57 8.55
N ALA A 27 5.82 3.68 8.65
CA ALA A 27 5.64 4.63 7.57
C ALA A 27 6.98 5.24 7.11
N GLU A 28 7.86 5.63 8.05
CA GLU A 28 9.20 6.14 7.74
C GLU A 28 10.02 5.11 6.94
N ILE A 29 10.08 3.85 7.41
CA ILE A 29 10.81 2.79 6.72
C ILE A 29 10.23 2.57 5.32
N PHE A 30 8.90 2.51 5.19
CA PHE A 30 8.24 2.33 3.90
C PHE A 30 8.61 3.44 2.92
N VAL A 31 8.45 4.71 3.30
CA VAL A 31 8.75 5.87 2.44
C VAL A 31 10.22 5.89 2.04
N ARG A 32 11.13 5.67 2.98
CA ARG A 32 12.57 5.65 2.73
C ARG A 32 12.96 4.54 1.76
N ARG A 33 12.44 3.32 1.95
CA ARG A 33 12.72 2.18 1.07
C ARG A 33 12.08 2.34 -0.31
N HIS A 34 10.85 2.86 -0.37
CA HIS A 34 10.15 3.18 -1.60
C HIS A 34 10.97 4.17 -2.45
N ALA A 35 11.39 5.29 -1.86
CA ALA A 35 12.22 6.27 -2.55
C ALA A 35 13.58 5.71 -2.99
N ALA A 36 14.26 4.93 -2.14
CA ALA A 36 15.57 4.34 -2.45
C ALA A 36 15.50 3.32 -3.59
N ALA A 37 14.36 2.70 -3.84
CA ALA A 37 14.12 1.75 -4.92
C ALA A 37 13.51 2.39 -6.18
N GLY A 38 13.49 3.72 -6.30
CA GLY A 38 12.87 4.43 -7.42
C GLY A 38 11.35 4.22 -7.45
N ASN A 39 10.73 4.27 -6.28
CA ASN A 39 9.30 4.06 -6.02
C ASN A 39 8.81 2.62 -6.25
N LEU A 40 9.71 1.66 -6.47
CA LEU A 40 9.35 0.28 -6.73
C LEU A 40 8.89 -0.44 -5.45
N CYS A 41 7.76 -1.12 -5.56
CA CYS A 41 7.22 -2.07 -4.61
C CYS A 41 6.84 -3.37 -5.33
N MET A 42 6.65 -4.44 -4.56
CA MET A 42 6.06 -5.69 -5.02
C MET A 42 4.60 -5.72 -4.59
N LEU A 43 3.70 -5.67 -5.56
CA LEU A 43 2.25 -5.76 -5.33
C LEU A 43 1.81 -7.21 -5.38
N ALA A 44 1.18 -7.68 -4.32
CA ALA A 44 0.46 -8.95 -4.28
C ALA A 44 -1.05 -8.72 -4.46
N THR A 45 -1.66 -9.50 -5.37
CA THR A 45 -3.09 -9.56 -5.63
C THR A 45 -3.57 -11.00 -5.59
N LEU A 46 -4.87 -11.23 -5.55
CA LEU A 46 -5.47 -12.56 -5.55
C LEU A 46 -6.09 -12.85 -6.92
N ARG A 47 -5.62 -13.90 -7.56
CA ARG A 47 -6.18 -14.40 -8.82
C ARG A 47 -7.58 -15.03 -8.57
N PRO A 48 -8.43 -15.16 -9.60
CA PRO A 48 -9.73 -15.83 -9.46
C PRO A 48 -9.66 -17.27 -8.97
N ASP A 49 -8.54 -17.97 -9.23
CA ASP A 49 -8.29 -19.33 -8.76
C ASP A 49 -7.77 -19.41 -7.30
N GLY A 50 -7.63 -18.24 -6.64
CA GLY A 50 -7.17 -18.12 -5.25
C GLY A 50 -5.65 -18.07 -5.09
N PHE A 51 -4.87 -18.33 -6.14
CA PHE A 51 -3.42 -18.18 -6.05
C PHE A 51 -3.00 -16.71 -5.99
N PRO A 52 -1.98 -16.36 -5.19
CA PRO A 52 -1.42 -15.03 -5.19
C PRO A 52 -0.69 -14.73 -6.51
N ARG A 53 -0.80 -13.48 -6.97
CA ARG A 53 0.03 -12.91 -8.02
C ARG A 53 0.95 -11.88 -7.39
N ILE A 54 2.21 -11.86 -7.77
CA ILE A 54 3.17 -10.81 -7.41
C ILE A 54 3.57 -10.08 -8.69
N SER A 55 3.52 -8.77 -8.64
CA SER A 55 3.88 -7.89 -9.77
C SER A 55 4.68 -6.70 -9.28
N PRO A 56 5.68 -6.22 -10.02
CA PRO A 56 6.28 -4.92 -9.73
C PRO A 56 5.25 -3.81 -9.93
N MET A 57 5.34 -2.78 -9.08
CA MET A 57 4.42 -1.63 -9.07
C MET A 57 5.13 -0.42 -8.47
N GLU A 58 4.83 0.77 -8.99
CA GLU A 58 5.33 2.05 -8.50
C GLU A 58 4.17 2.87 -7.94
N PRO A 59 3.70 2.55 -6.72
CA PRO A 59 2.62 3.31 -6.08
C PRO A 59 3.09 4.73 -5.78
N GLN A 60 2.17 5.69 -5.80
CA GLN A 60 2.48 7.10 -5.59
C GLN A 60 1.73 7.66 -4.40
N PHE A 61 2.39 8.54 -3.64
CA PHE A 61 1.74 9.30 -2.57
C PHE A 61 1.14 10.58 -3.14
N PHE A 62 -0.13 10.80 -2.92
CA PHE A 62 -0.81 12.01 -3.37
C PHE A 62 -2.04 12.29 -2.47
N GLU A 63 -2.20 13.53 -2.03
CA GLU A 63 -3.31 14.00 -1.18
C GLU A 63 -3.62 13.04 -0.02
N GLY A 64 -2.59 12.66 0.77
CA GLY A 64 -2.74 11.82 1.96
C GLY A 64 -3.06 10.34 1.70
N THR A 65 -3.04 9.90 0.46
CA THR A 65 -3.36 8.54 0.04
C THR A 65 -2.19 7.90 -0.73
N LEU A 66 -2.01 6.61 -0.57
CA LEU A 66 -1.12 5.81 -1.42
C LEU A 66 -1.94 5.26 -2.59
N TRP A 67 -1.55 5.62 -3.81
CA TRP A 67 -2.28 5.31 -5.03
C TRP A 67 -1.61 4.22 -5.85
N ILE A 68 -2.42 3.33 -6.42
CA ILE A 68 -2.00 2.32 -7.38
C ILE A 68 -2.62 2.67 -8.73
N GLY A 69 -1.80 3.15 -9.65
CA GLY A 69 -2.17 3.45 -11.03
C GLY A 69 -1.22 2.77 -12.00
N GLY A 70 -1.58 2.66 -13.26
CA GLY A 70 -0.71 2.04 -14.26
C GLY A 70 -1.43 1.75 -15.58
N MET A 71 -0.81 0.93 -16.42
CA MET A 71 -1.36 0.59 -17.73
C MET A 71 -2.67 -0.20 -17.61
N PRO A 72 -3.70 0.16 -18.39
CA PRO A 72 -4.99 -0.50 -18.39
C PRO A 72 -4.90 -1.97 -18.85
N GLY A 73 -5.92 -2.76 -18.50
CA GLY A 73 -6.06 -4.14 -18.97
C GLY A 73 -5.05 -5.14 -18.41
N THR A 74 -4.25 -4.76 -17.40
CA THR A 74 -3.28 -5.66 -16.79
C THR A 74 -3.96 -6.71 -15.92
N ALA A 75 -3.32 -7.89 -15.78
CA ALA A 75 -3.86 -8.98 -14.97
C ALA A 75 -4.03 -8.59 -13.49
N LYS A 76 -3.07 -7.84 -12.92
CA LYS A 76 -3.14 -7.33 -11.55
C LYS A 76 -4.34 -6.42 -11.30
N PHE A 77 -4.73 -5.59 -12.28
CA PHE A 77 -5.90 -4.72 -12.14
C PHE A 77 -7.21 -5.52 -12.25
N ARG A 78 -7.27 -6.51 -13.13
CA ARG A 78 -8.41 -7.44 -13.15
C ARG A 78 -8.57 -8.23 -11.84
N ASP A 79 -7.45 -8.62 -11.22
CA ASP A 79 -7.47 -9.24 -9.90
C ASP A 79 -8.06 -8.28 -8.85
N LEU A 80 -7.61 -7.02 -8.81
CA LEU A 80 -8.09 -6.01 -7.85
C LEU A 80 -9.57 -5.67 -8.04
N LEU A 81 -10.07 -5.64 -9.27
CA LEU A 81 -11.50 -5.45 -9.56
C LEU A 81 -12.35 -6.63 -9.07
N ALA A 82 -11.83 -7.85 -9.17
CA ALA A 82 -12.52 -9.04 -8.71
C ALA A 82 -12.41 -9.26 -7.20
N ASN A 83 -11.26 -8.89 -6.61
CA ASN A 83 -10.97 -9.00 -5.18
C ASN A 83 -10.09 -7.81 -4.76
N PRO A 84 -10.65 -6.83 -4.03
CA PRO A 84 -9.95 -5.59 -3.73
C PRO A 84 -8.79 -5.74 -2.73
N ARG A 85 -8.55 -6.93 -2.18
CA ARG A 85 -7.45 -7.16 -1.23
C ARG A 85 -6.11 -7.11 -1.91
N PHE A 86 -5.18 -6.41 -1.27
CA PHE A 86 -3.80 -6.28 -1.74
C PHE A 86 -2.80 -6.33 -0.58
N ALA A 87 -1.55 -6.60 -0.92
CA ALA A 87 -0.40 -6.26 -0.09
C ALA A 87 0.69 -5.62 -0.97
N LEU A 88 1.38 -4.64 -0.41
CA LEU A 88 2.58 -4.02 -0.99
C LEU A 88 3.77 -4.28 -0.08
N HIS A 89 4.87 -4.71 -0.65
CA HIS A 89 6.16 -4.86 0.01
C HIS A 89 7.17 -3.96 -0.66
N THR A 90 7.95 -3.19 0.12
CA THR A 90 9.07 -2.41 -0.44
C THR A 90 10.06 -3.34 -1.14
N ALA A 91 10.69 -2.88 -2.22
CA ALA A 91 11.70 -3.66 -2.91
C ALA A 91 12.98 -3.73 -2.05
N THR A 92 13.18 -4.86 -1.38
CA THR A 92 14.38 -5.14 -0.59
C THR A 92 15.37 -5.89 -1.48
N VAL A 93 16.55 -5.33 -1.66
CA VAL A 93 17.59 -5.84 -2.58
C VAL A 93 18.75 -6.53 -1.88
N ASP A 94 18.74 -6.53 -0.54
CA ASP A 94 19.82 -7.04 0.28
C ASP A 94 19.28 -8.05 1.31
N SER A 95 19.92 -9.21 1.40
CA SER A 95 19.54 -10.30 2.30
C SER A 95 19.79 -10.00 3.78
N GLN A 96 20.57 -8.96 4.07
CA GLN A 96 20.85 -8.53 5.45
C GLN A 96 19.79 -7.54 5.95
N VAL A 97 18.91 -7.06 5.06
CA VAL A 97 17.87 -6.08 5.39
C VAL A 97 18.46 -4.85 6.10
N THR A 98 19.62 -4.38 5.65
CA THR A 98 20.46 -3.37 6.31
C THR A 98 19.69 -2.08 6.60
N ASP A 99 18.85 -1.65 5.64
CA ASP A 99 18.03 -0.44 5.78
C ASP A 99 16.57 -0.74 6.16
N GLY A 100 16.31 -1.95 6.63
CA GLY A 100 14.98 -2.42 6.92
C GLY A 100 14.15 -2.76 5.67
N ASP A 101 12.98 -3.31 5.88
CA ASP A 101 11.92 -3.42 4.89
C ASP A 101 10.56 -3.13 5.52
N ALA A 102 9.56 -2.85 4.70
CA ALA A 102 8.21 -2.62 5.17
C ALA A 102 7.17 -3.19 4.20
N LYS A 103 6.02 -3.55 4.75
CA LYS A 103 4.86 -3.99 4.00
C LYS A 103 3.59 -3.40 4.60
N VAL A 104 2.66 -3.10 3.72
CA VAL A 104 1.30 -2.66 4.06
C VAL A 104 0.30 -3.54 3.34
N TRP A 105 -0.89 -3.70 3.89
CA TRP A 105 -1.97 -4.44 3.24
C TRP A 105 -3.33 -3.89 3.64
N GLY A 106 -4.30 -4.16 2.79
CA GLY A 106 -5.66 -3.67 2.96
C GLY A 106 -6.53 -3.97 1.76
N THR A 107 -7.39 -3.01 1.42
CA THR A 107 -8.25 -3.06 0.25
C THR A 107 -8.03 -1.84 -0.62
N VAL A 108 -8.45 -1.92 -1.87
CA VAL A 108 -8.45 -0.79 -2.79
C VAL A 108 -9.87 -0.40 -3.17
N GLU A 109 -10.04 0.87 -3.52
CA GLU A 109 -11.23 1.42 -4.17
C GLU A 109 -10.82 2.00 -5.53
N ASP A 110 -11.54 1.63 -6.59
CA ASP A 110 -11.31 2.20 -7.93
C ASP A 110 -12.04 3.53 -8.05
N VAL A 111 -11.29 4.63 -8.08
CA VAL A 111 -11.82 5.99 -8.03
C VAL A 111 -11.92 6.56 -9.44
N HIS A 112 -13.14 6.93 -9.84
CA HIS A 112 -13.47 7.49 -11.15
C HIS A 112 -13.81 8.99 -11.06
N ASP A 113 -12.97 9.77 -10.37
CA ASP A 113 -13.08 11.22 -10.27
C ASP A 113 -12.13 11.89 -11.27
N ALA A 114 -12.68 12.44 -12.35
CA ALA A 114 -11.89 13.07 -13.40
C ALA A 114 -11.09 14.29 -12.92
N GLU A 115 -11.62 15.07 -11.97
CA GLU A 115 -10.90 16.22 -11.41
C GLU A 115 -9.71 15.78 -10.57
N LEU A 116 -9.90 14.75 -9.75
CA LEU A 116 -8.82 14.12 -8.97
C LEU A 116 -7.74 13.55 -9.90
N HIS A 117 -8.14 12.84 -10.96
CA HIS A 117 -7.19 12.29 -11.95
C HIS A 117 -6.34 13.40 -12.59
N GLN A 118 -6.94 14.55 -12.90
CA GLN A 118 -6.20 15.67 -13.50
C GLN A 118 -5.32 16.39 -12.48
N ARG A 119 -5.71 16.48 -11.20
CA ARG A 119 -4.83 17.00 -10.14
C ARG A 119 -3.62 16.09 -9.95
N TYR A 120 -3.85 14.79 -9.87
CA TYR A 120 -2.78 13.79 -9.79
C TYR A 120 -1.84 13.85 -11.01
N ALA A 121 -2.39 13.91 -12.23
CA ALA A 121 -1.61 13.98 -13.45
C ALA A 121 -0.70 15.23 -13.50
N ARG A 122 -1.18 16.37 -12.99
CA ARG A 122 -0.34 17.59 -12.87
C ARG A 122 0.77 17.40 -11.87
N ASN A 123 0.47 16.88 -10.68
CA ASN A 123 1.46 16.61 -9.64
C ASN A 123 2.55 15.64 -10.15
N LEU A 124 2.14 14.56 -10.80
CA LEU A 124 3.08 13.58 -11.37
C LEU A 124 4.01 14.20 -12.41
N TYR A 125 3.47 15.07 -13.27
CA TYR A 125 4.27 15.79 -14.25
C TYR A 125 5.28 16.75 -13.61
N GLU A 126 4.86 17.47 -12.58
CA GLU A 126 5.74 18.42 -11.84
C GLU A 126 6.87 17.67 -11.12
N GLU A 127 6.59 16.50 -10.54
CA GLU A 127 7.59 15.71 -9.80
C GLU A 127 8.53 14.90 -10.70
N THR A 128 8.03 14.34 -11.79
CA THR A 128 8.75 13.33 -12.57
C THR A 128 8.96 13.68 -14.04
N GLY A 129 8.23 14.67 -14.56
CA GLY A 129 8.17 14.98 -15.99
C GLY A 129 7.31 14.00 -16.81
N PHE A 130 6.70 12.99 -16.17
CA PHE A 130 5.84 12.01 -16.86
C PHE A 130 4.44 12.60 -17.09
N ASP A 131 4.05 12.78 -18.35
CA ASP A 131 2.85 13.53 -18.71
C ASP A 131 1.62 12.63 -18.96
N LEU A 132 0.70 12.69 -18.02
CA LEU A 132 -0.63 12.08 -18.09
C LEU A 132 -1.76 13.12 -18.15
N ARG A 133 -1.43 14.41 -18.25
CA ARG A 133 -2.44 15.48 -18.30
C ARG A 133 -3.36 15.34 -19.51
N GLY A 134 -4.67 15.52 -19.29
CA GLY A 134 -5.69 15.38 -20.32
C GLY A 134 -6.00 13.92 -20.73
N ARG A 135 -5.36 12.92 -20.09
CA ARG A 135 -5.71 11.52 -20.31
C ARG A 135 -6.79 11.06 -19.34
N GLU A 136 -7.66 10.17 -19.81
CA GLU A 136 -8.56 9.41 -18.95
C GLU A 136 -7.80 8.24 -18.32
N PHE A 137 -8.10 7.95 -17.06
CA PHE A 137 -7.57 6.81 -16.35
C PHE A 137 -8.63 5.71 -16.34
N ASP A 138 -8.31 4.55 -16.92
CA ASP A 138 -9.23 3.40 -16.87
C ASP A 138 -9.45 2.92 -15.44
N HIS A 139 -8.39 2.94 -14.63
CA HIS A 139 -8.40 2.55 -13.22
C HIS A 139 -7.41 3.38 -12.42
N PHE A 140 -7.84 3.85 -11.26
CA PHE A 140 -7.00 4.56 -10.30
C PHE A 140 -7.40 4.18 -8.88
N PHE A 141 -6.61 3.32 -8.26
CA PHE A 141 -6.96 2.69 -7.00
C PHE A 141 -6.43 3.46 -5.81
N ALA A 142 -7.35 3.96 -4.96
CA ALA A 142 -7.02 4.43 -3.61
C ALA A 142 -6.80 3.24 -2.68
N THR A 143 -5.74 3.26 -1.87
CA THR A 143 -5.52 2.21 -0.88
C THR A 143 -6.18 2.56 0.45
N HIS A 144 -6.78 1.56 1.09
CA HIS A 144 -7.33 1.59 2.43
C HIS A 144 -6.59 0.55 3.27
N LEU A 145 -5.81 1.00 4.25
CA LEU A 145 -4.88 0.16 5.00
C LEU A 145 -5.56 -0.45 6.23
N VAL A 146 -5.34 -1.73 6.46
CA VAL A 146 -5.82 -2.46 7.64
C VAL A 146 -4.68 -3.05 8.48
N GLY A 147 -3.47 -3.02 7.97
CA GLY A 147 -2.31 -3.48 8.70
C GLY A 147 -1.01 -3.20 7.97
N ALA A 148 0.08 -3.20 8.73
CA ALA A 148 1.43 -2.99 8.26
C ALA A 148 2.44 -3.71 9.15
N ALA A 149 3.63 -3.98 8.61
CA ALA A 149 4.76 -4.42 9.39
C ALA A 149 6.07 -3.92 8.76
N ALA A 150 7.05 -3.68 9.60
CA ALA A 150 8.42 -3.41 9.18
C ALA A 150 9.40 -4.33 9.91
N VAL A 151 10.53 -4.61 9.28
CA VAL A 151 11.62 -5.40 9.85
C VAL A 151 12.88 -4.57 9.82
N GLU A 152 13.59 -4.55 10.92
CA GLU A 152 14.93 -3.97 11.05
C GLU A 152 15.86 -5.00 11.69
N VAL A 153 17.04 -5.15 11.14
CA VAL A 153 18.05 -6.09 11.62
C VAL A 153 19.29 -5.31 12.06
N GLY A 154 19.76 -5.57 13.27
CA GLY A 154 20.94 -4.91 13.81
C GLY A 154 21.21 -5.29 15.25
N GLY A 155 22.44 -5.06 15.75
CA GLY A 155 22.77 -5.30 17.13
C GLY A 155 22.56 -6.72 17.64
N GLY A 156 22.59 -7.73 16.75
CA GLY A 156 22.39 -9.14 17.09
C GLY A 156 20.93 -9.55 17.33
N HIS A 157 19.97 -8.71 16.91
CA HIS A 157 18.55 -9.01 17.00
C HIS A 157 17.79 -8.52 15.76
N MET A 158 16.55 -8.95 15.62
CA MET A 158 15.60 -8.50 14.62
C MET A 158 14.39 -7.89 15.31
N ASP A 159 14.09 -6.64 15.00
CA ASP A 159 12.88 -5.95 15.43
C ASP A 159 11.81 -6.05 14.33
N VAL A 160 10.65 -6.55 14.70
CA VAL A 160 9.46 -6.56 13.85
C VAL A 160 8.46 -5.58 14.44
N THR A 161 8.32 -4.43 13.81
CA THR A 161 7.28 -3.46 14.17
C THR A 161 6.00 -3.83 13.45
N VAL A 162 4.88 -3.88 14.16
CA VAL A 162 3.57 -4.31 13.64
C VAL A 162 2.53 -3.26 13.96
N TRP A 163 1.65 -2.99 13.01
CA TRP A 163 0.47 -2.16 13.17
C TRP A 163 -0.78 -2.87 12.66
N ARG A 164 -1.90 -2.60 13.30
CA ARG A 164 -3.25 -2.96 12.89
C ARG A 164 -4.12 -1.71 13.02
N ASP A 165 -5.06 -1.54 12.10
CA ASP A 165 -5.99 -0.43 12.14
C ASP A 165 -6.73 -0.36 13.49
N GLY A 166 -6.94 0.86 13.99
CA GLY A 166 -7.52 1.12 15.30
C GLY A 166 -6.57 0.94 16.50
N ALA A 167 -5.27 0.67 16.27
CA ALA A 167 -4.26 0.49 17.34
C ALA A 167 -3.02 1.34 17.05
N SER A 168 -2.15 1.48 18.06
CA SER A 168 -0.78 1.99 17.87
C SER A 168 0.14 0.87 17.40
N GLU A 169 1.23 1.22 16.72
CA GLU A 169 2.28 0.25 16.38
C GLU A 169 2.99 -0.27 17.62
N TYR A 170 3.47 -1.51 17.56
CA TYR A 170 4.26 -2.13 18.60
C TYR A 170 5.41 -2.96 18.03
N VAL A 171 6.47 -3.17 18.82
CA VAL A 171 7.68 -3.88 18.39
C VAL A 171 7.74 -5.26 19.05
N VAL A 172 8.05 -6.27 18.22
CA VAL A 172 8.39 -7.63 18.68
C VAL A 172 9.86 -7.87 18.35
N ARG A 173 10.68 -8.05 19.41
CA ARG A 173 12.10 -8.36 19.25
C ARG A 173 12.34 -9.86 19.21
N LYS A 174 13.18 -10.30 18.27
CA LYS A 174 13.64 -11.68 18.10
C LYS A 174 15.17 -11.74 18.20
N HIS A 175 15.68 -12.70 18.96
CA HIS A 175 17.11 -12.95 19.18
C HIS A 175 17.54 -14.22 18.46
#